data_8cc6a58173a58af26b5576ddfccbcd88
#
_entry.id   8cc6a58173a58af26b5576ddfccbcd88
#
_cell.length_a   1.000
_cell.length_b   1.000
_cell.length_c   1.000
_cell.angle_alpha   90.00
_cell.angle_beta   90.00
_cell.angle_gamma   90.00
#
_symmetry.space_group_name_H-M   'P 1'
#
loop_
_entity.id
_entity.type
_entity.pdbx_description
1 polymer ?
#
loop_
_entity_poly.entity_id
_entity_poly.type
_entity_poly.pdbx_seq_one_letter_code
_entity_poly.pdbx_strand_id
1 'polypeptide(L)'
;SLHGRVGTIPARLSGYGTRWEGDRAFLWAEGVVTQAAVFGEHLELTRRIEVEVGSDEIRMTDEVTNRGFYKTPHMYCYHINVGHPVLEDGARYIAPIRDVVWAAHADSYDGQGVGYRALPGPQTDFHEQVWQHEMGTDAEGEVPVALVNDRLGLGLMATTRKDQFPCLYEWQNLQAGQYALGIEPSTHHVLGNGAARDRGEMIWLTHGQ
;
A
#
# COMPACT_ATOMS: atom_id res chain seq x y z
N SER A 1 8.33 -8.09 13.88
CA SER A 1 7.82 -8.44 12.55
C SER A 1 7.97 -7.24 11.63
N LEU A 2 8.46 -7.45 10.42
CA LEU A 2 8.63 -6.39 9.41
C LEU A 2 7.26 -5.75 9.04
N HIS A 3 6.21 -6.58 8.96
CA HIS A 3 4.88 -6.16 8.53
C HIS A 3 3.96 -5.72 9.67
N GLY A 4 4.47 -5.56 10.87
CA GLY A 4 3.64 -5.19 12.02
C GLY A 4 2.65 -6.27 12.44
N ARG A 5 1.64 -5.90 13.25
CA ARG A 5 0.65 -6.83 13.80
C ARG A 5 -0.74 -6.69 13.19
N VAL A 6 -1.09 -5.52 12.67
CA VAL A 6 -2.43 -5.19 12.16
C VAL A 6 -2.92 -6.19 11.10
N GLY A 7 -2.03 -6.67 10.23
CA GLY A 7 -2.37 -7.61 9.16
C GLY A 7 -2.78 -9.01 9.64
N THR A 8 -2.55 -9.35 10.92
CA THR A 8 -2.90 -10.66 11.51
C THR A 8 -4.01 -10.57 12.57
N ILE A 9 -4.52 -9.36 12.84
CA ILE A 9 -5.59 -9.14 13.79
C ILE A 9 -6.93 -9.19 13.06
N PRO A 10 -7.90 -10.03 13.47
CA PRO A 10 -9.22 -10.07 12.88
C PRO A 10 -9.95 -8.73 13.01
N ALA A 11 -10.57 -8.27 11.95
CA ALA A 11 -11.45 -7.12 11.97
C ALA A 11 -12.83 -7.49 12.58
N ARG A 12 -13.38 -6.62 13.39
CA ARG A 12 -14.78 -6.66 13.80
C ARG A 12 -15.60 -5.85 12.82
N LEU A 13 -16.54 -6.48 12.13
CA LEU A 13 -17.49 -5.76 11.26
C LEU A 13 -18.32 -4.79 12.11
N SER A 14 -18.28 -3.50 11.78
CA SER A 14 -19.05 -2.45 12.44
C SER A 14 -20.35 -2.10 11.69
N GLY A 15 -20.36 -2.27 10.37
CA GLY A 15 -21.54 -2.05 9.57
C GLY A 15 -21.34 -2.41 8.09
N TYR A 16 -22.44 -2.55 7.39
CA TYR A 16 -22.49 -2.68 5.94
C TYR A 16 -23.88 -2.30 5.42
N GLY A 17 -23.97 -1.95 4.16
CA GLY A 17 -25.26 -1.62 3.57
C GLY A 17 -25.17 -1.01 2.19
N THR A 18 -26.27 -0.41 1.79
CA THR A 18 -26.41 0.35 0.55
C THR A 18 -26.73 1.80 0.90
N ARG A 19 -26.06 2.72 0.24
CA ARG A 19 -26.32 4.16 0.33
C ARG A 19 -26.71 4.67 -1.05
N TRP A 20 -27.69 5.57 -1.09
CA TRP A 20 -28.15 6.17 -2.33
C TRP A 20 -27.83 7.68 -2.36
N GLU A 21 -27.39 8.15 -3.50
CA GLU A 21 -27.24 9.58 -3.82
C GLU A 21 -27.95 9.85 -5.17
N GLY A 22 -29.17 10.33 -5.11
CA GLY A 22 -30.02 10.38 -6.29
C GLY A 22 -30.24 8.99 -6.88
N ASP A 23 -29.86 8.78 -8.14
CA ASP A 23 -29.98 7.50 -8.85
C ASP A 23 -28.72 6.61 -8.73
N ARG A 24 -27.69 7.06 -7.98
CA ARG A 24 -26.45 6.32 -7.76
C ARG A 24 -26.54 5.49 -6.49
N ALA A 25 -26.23 4.22 -6.59
CA ALA A 25 -26.19 3.29 -5.47
C ALA A 25 -24.74 2.93 -5.10
N PHE A 26 -24.43 2.97 -3.80
CA PHE A 26 -23.11 2.61 -3.26
C PHE A 26 -23.27 1.47 -2.29
N LEU A 27 -22.51 0.40 -2.50
CA LEU A 27 -22.34 -0.69 -1.54
C LEU A 27 -21.17 -0.35 -0.64
N TRP A 28 -21.34 -0.53 0.66
CA TRP A 28 -20.25 -0.26 1.61
C TRP A 28 -20.19 -1.30 2.71
N ALA A 29 -18.99 -1.50 3.24
CA ALA A 29 -18.72 -2.25 4.45
C ALA A 29 -17.68 -1.51 5.30
N GLU A 30 -17.83 -1.61 6.63
CA GLU A 30 -16.92 -0.99 7.58
C GLU A 30 -16.53 -1.98 8.66
N GLY A 31 -15.27 -1.97 9.03
CA GLY A 31 -14.73 -2.82 10.08
C GLY A 31 -13.68 -2.12 10.91
N VAL A 32 -13.50 -2.61 12.12
CA VAL A 32 -12.56 -2.07 13.10
C VAL A 32 -11.55 -3.12 13.49
N VAL A 33 -10.26 -2.76 13.45
CA VAL A 33 -9.15 -3.57 13.97
C VAL A 33 -8.55 -2.84 15.16
N THR A 34 -8.46 -3.54 16.30
CA THR A 34 -7.84 -2.98 17.51
C THR A 34 -6.49 -3.63 17.77
N GLN A 35 -5.43 -2.85 17.66
CA GLN A 35 -4.09 -3.25 18.05
C GLN A 35 -3.75 -2.69 19.41
N ALA A 36 -3.78 -3.53 20.42
CA ALA A 36 -3.55 -3.12 21.81
C ALA A 36 -2.57 -4.06 22.54
N ALA A 37 -1.86 -3.51 23.51
CA ALA A 37 -1.04 -4.24 24.46
C ALA A 37 -1.31 -3.74 25.89
N VAL A 38 -1.21 -4.62 26.91
CA VAL A 38 -1.56 -4.31 28.32
C VAL A 38 -0.78 -3.10 28.87
N PHE A 39 0.50 -2.97 28.53
CA PHE A 39 1.36 -1.86 28.93
C PHE A 39 1.98 -1.17 27.72
N GLY A 40 1.24 -1.09 26.62
CA GLY A 40 1.74 -0.57 25.35
C GLY A 40 0.72 0.30 24.63
N GLU A 41 0.79 0.26 23.33
CA GLU A 41 -0.09 1.02 22.45
C GLU A 41 -1.53 0.51 22.50
N HIS A 42 -2.45 1.41 22.16
CA HIS A 42 -3.84 1.09 21.87
C HIS A 42 -4.26 1.90 20.65
N LEU A 43 -4.06 1.30 19.48
CA LEU A 43 -4.44 1.88 18.18
C LEU A 43 -5.68 1.18 17.65
N GLU A 44 -6.59 1.94 17.11
CA GLU A 44 -7.79 1.46 16.43
C GLU A 44 -7.75 1.92 14.98
N LEU A 45 -7.84 0.96 14.06
CA LEU A 45 -8.01 1.21 12.63
C LEU A 45 -9.46 0.98 12.26
N THR A 46 -10.15 2.02 11.81
CA THR A 46 -11.46 1.91 11.17
C THR A 46 -11.26 1.95 9.66
N ARG A 47 -11.66 0.88 8.97
CA ARG A 47 -11.62 0.77 7.52
C ARG A 47 -13.01 0.74 6.94
N ARG A 48 -13.27 1.65 6.00
CA ARG A 48 -14.45 1.64 5.15
C ARG A 48 -14.07 1.36 3.71
N ILE A 49 -14.76 0.38 3.11
CA ILE A 49 -14.67 0.07 1.69
C ILE A 49 -16.01 0.41 1.05
N GLU A 50 -15.97 1.12 -0.06
CA GLU A 50 -17.16 1.54 -0.78
C GLU A 50 -16.97 1.36 -2.29
N VAL A 51 -18.02 0.89 -2.97
CA VAL A 51 -18.07 0.68 -4.42
C VAL A 51 -19.39 1.25 -4.95
N GLU A 52 -19.34 2.07 -5.98
CA GLU A 52 -20.51 2.46 -6.73
C GLU A 52 -20.96 1.33 -7.65
N VAL A 53 -22.25 1.02 -7.66
CA VAL A 53 -22.81 -0.03 -8.52
C VAL A 53 -22.65 0.38 -9.99
N GLY A 54 -21.98 -0.49 -10.75
CA GLY A 54 -21.67 -0.24 -12.17
C GLY A 54 -20.35 0.49 -12.42
N SER A 55 -19.60 0.84 -11.36
CA SER A 55 -18.24 1.37 -11.44
C SER A 55 -17.20 0.26 -11.31
N ASP A 56 -15.99 0.52 -11.81
CA ASP A 56 -14.78 -0.28 -11.61
C ASP A 56 -13.85 0.30 -10.53
N GLU A 57 -14.31 1.33 -9.80
CA GLU A 57 -13.59 1.97 -8.70
C GLU A 57 -13.98 1.37 -7.34
N ILE A 58 -12.97 1.00 -6.55
CA ILE A 58 -13.11 0.63 -5.14
C ILE A 58 -12.47 1.75 -4.33
N ARG A 59 -13.25 2.41 -3.47
CA ARG A 59 -12.74 3.42 -2.54
C ARG A 59 -12.50 2.79 -1.18
N MET A 60 -11.30 2.98 -0.65
CA MET A 60 -10.93 2.55 0.68
C MET A 60 -10.50 3.74 1.51
N THR A 61 -11.14 3.91 2.68
CA THR A 61 -10.82 4.97 3.64
C THR A 61 -10.43 4.33 4.96
N ASP A 62 -9.26 4.68 5.45
CA ASP A 62 -8.73 4.24 6.74
C ASP A 62 -8.59 5.42 7.69
N GLU A 63 -9.04 5.23 8.91
CA GLU A 63 -8.81 6.14 10.03
C GLU A 63 -8.10 5.38 11.15
N VAL A 64 -6.93 5.87 11.56
CA VAL A 64 -6.18 5.30 12.68
C VAL A 64 -6.26 6.24 13.87
N THR A 65 -6.84 5.77 14.97
CA THR A 65 -7.01 6.56 16.20
C THR A 65 -6.19 5.94 17.34
N ASN A 66 -5.46 6.78 18.06
CA ASN A 66 -4.85 6.38 19.33
C ASN A 66 -5.90 6.44 20.45
N ARG A 67 -6.38 5.27 20.89
CA ARG A 67 -7.31 5.12 22.03
C ARG A 67 -6.59 5.03 23.38
N GLY A 68 -5.26 4.86 23.35
CA GLY A 68 -4.41 4.87 24.56
C GLY A 68 -4.14 6.27 25.07
N PHE A 69 -3.71 6.39 26.33
CA PHE A 69 -3.39 7.68 26.95
C PHE A 69 -1.95 8.13 26.72
N TYR A 70 -1.09 7.24 26.20
CA TYR A 70 0.29 7.56 25.87
C TYR A 70 0.40 7.95 24.41
N LYS A 71 1.30 8.91 24.13
CA LYS A 71 1.71 9.26 22.78
C LYS A 71 2.29 8.02 22.08
N THR A 72 1.69 7.61 20.97
CA THR A 72 2.00 6.34 20.29
C THR A 72 2.51 6.59 18.89
N PRO A 73 3.57 5.90 18.43
CA PRO A 73 4.07 6.03 17.06
C PRO A 73 3.06 5.42 16.08
N HIS A 74 2.85 6.12 14.97
CA HIS A 74 2.05 5.66 13.85
C HIS A 74 2.95 5.40 12.65
N MET A 75 2.93 4.16 12.17
CA MET A 75 3.63 3.73 10.96
C MET A 75 2.67 2.84 10.17
N TYR A 76 2.38 3.25 8.95
CA TYR A 76 1.39 2.57 8.12
C TYR A 76 1.89 2.38 6.69
N CYS A 77 1.76 1.17 6.18
CA CYS A 77 2.10 0.81 4.82
C CYS A 77 1.01 -0.09 4.25
N TYR A 78 0.48 0.25 3.11
CA TYR A 78 -0.32 -0.67 2.32
C TYR A 78 0.58 -1.67 1.61
N HIS A 79 0.06 -2.86 1.37
CA HIS A 79 0.71 -3.90 0.58
C HIS A 79 -0.31 -4.47 -0.40
N ILE A 80 -0.51 -3.73 -1.51
CA ILE A 80 -1.49 -4.08 -2.53
C ILE A 80 -0.83 -5.07 -3.49
N ASN A 81 -1.18 -6.35 -3.36
CA ASN A 81 -0.63 -7.40 -4.20
C ASN A 81 -1.44 -7.60 -5.48
N VAL A 82 -0.77 -7.52 -6.60
CA VAL A 82 -1.33 -7.80 -7.91
C VAL A 82 -0.65 -9.05 -8.49
N GLY A 83 -1.44 -10.03 -8.88
CA GLY A 83 -0.98 -11.28 -9.46
C GLY A 83 -1.58 -11.52 -10.85
N HIS A 84 -1.48 -12.78 -11.30
CA HIS A 84 -2.13 -13.20 -12.55
C HIS A 84 -3.66 -12.98 -12.47
N PRO A 85 -4.35 -12.53 -13.53
CA PRO A 85 -3.85 -12.36 -14.89
C PRO A 85 -3.31 -10.96 -15.23
N VAL A 86 -3.41 -9.97 -14.31
CA VAL A 86 -2.90 -8.62 -14.60
C VAL A 86 -1.37 -8.63 -14.67
N LEU A 87 -0.72 -9.26 -13.69
CA LEU A 87 0.71 -9.53 -13.73
C LEU A 87 0.97 -10.75 -14.62
N GLU A 88 1.68 -10.54 -15.70
CA GLU A 88 2.08 -11.55 -16.68
C GLU A 88 3.35 -11.06 -17.40
N ASP A 89 4.00 -11.95 -18.14
CA ASP A 89 5.16 -11.58 -18.97
C ASP A 89 4.78 -10.42 -19.93
N GLY A 90 5.56 -9.35 -19.87
CA GLY A 90 5.32 -8.14 -20.63
C GLY A 90 4.27 -7.19 -20.06
N ALA A 91 3.73 -7.45 -18.87
CA ALA A 91 2.94 -6.45 -18.15
C ALA A 91 3.78 -5.18 -17.88
N ARG A 92 3.12 -4.02 -17.80
CA ARG A 92 3.80 -2.73 -17.62
C ARG A 92 3.44 -2.09 -16.29
N TYR A 93 4.46 -1.76 -15.51
CA TYR A 93 4.32 -0.90 -14.34
C TYR A 93 4.40 0.57 -14.78
N ILE A 94 3.35 1.33 -14.53
CA ILE A 94 3.20 2.72 -14.97
C ILE A 94 2.95 3.59 -13.75
N ALA A 95 3.87 4.50 -13.47
CA ALA A 95 3.76 5.41 -12.35
C ALA A 95 4.59 6.68 -12.64
N PRO A 96 4.27 7.83 -12.01
CA PRO A 96 5.00 9.08 -12.20
C PRO A 96 6.33 9.09 -11.42
N ILE A 97 7.19 8.08 -11.65
CA ILE A 97 8.48 7.91 -11.00
C ILE A 97 9.45 8.97 -11.49
N ARG A 98 10.05 9.71 -10.56
CA ARG A 98 11.12 10.69 -10.82
C ARG A 98 12.49 10.08 -10.61
N ASP A 99 12.64 9.26 -9.58
CA ASP A 99 13.90 8.62 -9.21
C ASP A 99 13.66 7.34 -8.40
N VAL A 100 14.67 6.48 -8.34
CA VAL A 100 14.77 5.35 -7.40
C VAL A 100 15.72 5.78 -6.29
N VAL A 101 15.18 6.01 -5.10
CA VAL A 101 15.95 6.58 -3.98
C VAL A 101 16.54 5.52 -3.06
N TRP A 102 16.04 4.29 -3.13
CA TRP A 102 16.53 3.15 -2.38
C TRP A 102 16.09 1.84 -3.03
N ALA A 103 16.90 0.80 -2.89
CA ALA A 103 16.57 -0.56 -3.27
C ALA A 103 17.11 -1.56 -2.26
N ALA A 104 16.34 -2.60 -1.96
CA ALA A 104 16.85 -3.80 -1.31
C ALA A 104 17.38 -4.76 -2.37
N HIS A 105 18.38 -5.55 -1.99
CA HIS A 105 19.04 -6.53 -2.88
C HIS A 105 19.74 -5.83 -4.06
N ALA A 106 20.83 -5.12 -3.73
CA ALA A 106 21.63 -4.32 -4.67
C ALA A 106 22.12 -5.10 -5.89
N ASP A 107 22.23 -6.43 -5.80
CA ASP A 107 22.59 -7.31 -6.92
C ASP A 107 21.55 -7.30 -8.03
N SER A 108 20.31 -6.94 -7.70
CA SER A 108 19.18 -6.82 -8.64
C SER A 108 19.02 -5.41 -9.19
N TYR A 109 19.65 -4.43 -8.53
CA TYR A 109 19.69 -3.03 -8.93
C TYR A 109 21.08 -2.76 -9.54
N ASP A 110 21.17 -2.91 -10.85
CA ASP A 110 22.43 -2.76 -11.61
C ASP A 110 22.90 -1.31 -11.79
N GLY A 111 22.30 -0.38 -11.06
CA GLY A 111 22.55 1.06 -11.17
C GLY A 111 21.96 1.71 -12.43
N GLN A 112 21.31 0.95 -13.30
CA GLN A 112 20.64 1.47 -14.49
C GLN A 112 19.18 1.85 -14.20
N GLY A 113 18.66 1.50 -13.02
CA GLY A 113 17.33 1.87 -12.54
C GLY A 113 16.17 1.27 -13.35
N VAL A 114 16.42 0.20 -14.10
CA VAL A 114 15.42 -0.38 -14.99
C VAL A 114 14.83 -1.69 -14.48
N GLY A 115 15.45 -2.31 -13.47
CA GLY A 115 15.03 -3.62 -12.94
C GLY A 115 13.56 -3.64 -12.51
N TYR A 116 13.09 -2.58 -11.87
CA TYR A 116 11.69 -2.46 -11.44
C TYR A 116 10.67 -2.42 -12.60
N ARG A 117 11.11 -2.12 -13.82
CA ARG A 117 10.25 -2.09 -15.02
C ARG A 117 10.17 -3.43 -15.75
N ALA A 118 11.05 -4.36 -15.41
CA ALA A 118 11.09 -5.66 -16.06
C ALA A 118 10.18 -6.63 -15.30
N LEU A 119 9.08 -7.02 -15.92
CA LEU A 119 8.10 -7.94 -15.37
C LEU A 119 8.05 -9.21 -16.24
N PRO A 120 9.06 -10.09 -16.14
CA PRO A 120 9.06 -11.37 -16.83
C PRO A 120 8.01 -12.31 -16.25
N GLY A 121 7.68 -13.36 -16.96
CA GLY A 121 6.87 -14.46 -16.44
C GLY A 121 7.51 -15.13 -15.21
N PRO A 122 6.81 -16.08 -14.56
CA PRO A 122 7.29 -16.72 -13.34
C PRO A 122 8.68 -17.36 -13.50
N GLN A 123 9.58 -17.11 -12.54
CA GLN A 123 10.96 -17.58 -12.52
C GLN A 123 11.13 -18.71 -11.49
N THR A 124 12.05 -19.65 -11.72
CA THR A 124 12.32 -20.75 -10.78
C THR A 124 13.18 -20.32 -9.59
N ASP A 125 14.10 -19.35 -9.78
CA ASP A 125 15.05 -18.88 -8.77
C ASP A 125 15.00 -17.35 -8.68
N PHE A 126 13.84 -16.81 -8.26
CA PHE A 126 13.67 -15.39 -8.06
C PHE A 126 13.79 -15.04 -6.58
N HIS A 127 14.66 -14.09 -6.25
CA HIS A 127 14.70 -13.47 -4.93
C HIS A 127 13.89 -12.17 -4.96
N GLU A 128 13.11 -11.92 -3.92
CA GLU A 128 12.33 -10.70 -3.81
C GLU A 128 13.18 -9.45 -4.04
N GLN A 129 12.60 -8.47 -4.68
CA GLN A 129 13.22 -7.19 -4.96
C GLN A 129 12.30 -6.07 -4.49
N VAL A 130 12.88 -5.04 -3.91
CA VAL A 130 12.12 -3.89 -3.41
C VAL A 130 12.80 -2.61 -3.84
N TRP A 131 12.04 -1.69 -4.40
CA TRP A 131 12.49 -0.34 -4.73
C TRP A 131 11.63 0.69 -4.03
N GLN A 132 12.27 1.74 -3.52
CA GLN A 132 11.57 2.95 -3.11
C GLN A 132 11.70 3.98 -4.22
N HIS A 133 10.57 4.50 -4.66
CA HIS A 133 10.47 5.49 -5.70
C HIS A 133 10.21 6.88 -5.16
N GLU A 134 10.93 7.88 -5.67
CA GLU A 134 10.52 9.27 -5.55
C GLU A 134 9.46 9.56 -6.61
N MET A 135 8.27 9.97 -6.15
CA MET A 135 7.09 10.11 -7.00
C MET A 135 6.78 11.56 -7.35
N GLY A 136 6.43 11.77 -8.61
CA GLY A 136 5.67 12.95 -9.01
C GLY A 136 4.21 12.85 -8.56
N THR A 137 3.51 13.98 -8.61
CA THR A 137 2.06 14.06 -8.37
C THR A 137 1.39 14.76 -9.54
N ASP A 138 0.09 14.55 -9.66
CA ASP A 138 -0.76 15.44 -10.47
C ASP A 138 -1.01 16.79 -9.77
N ALA A 139 -1.93 17.59 -10.33
CA ALA A 139 -2.27 18.92 -9.80
C ALA A 139 -3.00 18.85 -8.43
N GLU A 140 -3.66 17.75 -8.15
CA GLU A 140 -4.42 17.47 -6.93
C GLU A 140 -3.54 16.84 -5.82
N GLY A 141 -2.27 16.54 -6.12
CA GLY A 141 -1.33 15.90 -5.20
C GLY A 141 -1.47 14.38 -5.15
N GLU A 142 -2.14 13.80 -6.13
CA GLU A 142 -2.35 12.36 -6.24
C GLU A 142 -1.18 11.66 -6.94
N VAL A 143 -0.97 10.40 -6.56
CA VAL A 143 0.05 9.50 -7.10
C VAL A 143 -0.65 8.28 -7.70
N PRO A 144 -0.96 8.29 -9.00
CA PRO A 144 -1.49 7.11 -9.67
C PRO A 144 -0.38 6.11 -9.97
N VAL A 145 -0.63 4.85 -9.63
CA VAL A 145 0.26 3.71 -9.92
C VAL A 145 -0.56 2.61 -10.58
N ALA A 146 -0.17 2.18 -11.76
CA ALA A 146 -0.90 1.18 -12.50
C ALA A 146 -0.02 0.00 -12.91
N LEU A 147 -0.60 -1.20 -12.87
CA LEU A 147 -0.10 -2.38 -13.55
C LEU A 147 -1.07 -2.71 -14.69
N VAL A 148 -0.54 -2.79 -15.92
CA VAL A 148 -1.35 -2.95 -17.13
C VAL A 148 -0.88 -4.16 -17.94
N ASN A 149 -1.83 -5.00 -18.32
CA ASN A 149 -1.63 -6.10 -19.25
C ASN A 149 -2.28 -5.74 -20.61
N ASP A 150 -1.45 -5.24 -21.54
CA ASP A 150 -1.93 -4.80 -22.85
C ASP A 150 -2.53 -5.97 -23.68
N ARG A 151 -2.03 -7.18 -23.50
CA ARG A 151 -2.51 -8.36 -24.21
C ARG A 151 -3.96 -8.71 -23.84
N LEU A 152 -4.33 -8.48 -22.58
CA LEU A 152 -5.68 -8.75 -22.07
C LEU A 152 -6.58 -7.51 -22.10
N GLY A 153 -6.02 -6.32 -22.31
CA GLY A 153 -6.74 -5.05 -22.15
C GLY A 153 -7.22 -4.84 -20.71
N LEU A 154 -6.46 -5.33 -19.73
CA LEU A 154 -6.81 -5.32 -18.32
C LEU A 154 -5.70 -4.60 -17.53
N GLY A 155 -6.09 -3.84 -16.53
CA GLY A 155 -5.16 -3.19 -15.60
C GLY A 155 -5.77 -2.99 -14.22
N LEU A 156 -4.91 -2.74 -13.25
CA LEU A 156 -5.28 -2.24 -11.93
C LEU A 156 -4.53 -0.94 -11.69
N MET A 157 -5.22 0.08 -11.23
CA MET A 157 -4.63 1.34 -10.81
C MET A 157 -4.95 1.59 -9.34
N ALA A 158 -3.93 1.92 -8.56
CA ALA A 158 -4.06 2.43 -7.20
C ALA A 158 -3.68 3.91 -7.20
N THR A 159 -4.54 4.74 -6.62
CA THR A 159 -4.27 6.18 -6.47
C THR A 159 -4.22 6.53 -4.99
N THR A 160 -3.16 7.20 -4.57
CA THR A 160 -2.96 7.68 -3.20
C THR A 160 -2.51 9.14 -3.20
N ARG A 161 -2.60 9.80 -2.05
CA ARG A 161 -2.12 11.17 -1.89
C ARG A 161 -0.70 11.20 -1.32
N LYS A 162 0.19 11.97 -1.94
CA LYS A 162 1.59 12.07 -1.49
C LYS A 162 1.73 12.69 -0.11
N ASP A 163 0.84 13.58 0.30
CA ASP A 163 0.82 14.17 1.63
C ASP A 163 0.45 13.18 2.75
N GLN A 164 -0.29 12.11 2.41
CA GLN A 164 -0.61 11.01 3.32
C GLN A 164 0.43 9.89 3.26
N PHE A 165 0.94 9.59 2.05
CA PHE A 165 1.91 8.53 1.79
C PHE A 165 3.12 9.11 1.04
N PRO A 166 4.07 9.73 1.77
CA PRO A 166 5.24 10.34 1.15
C PRO A 166 6.21 9.34 0.51
N CYS A 167 6.13 8.07 0.89
CA CYS A 167 6.96 6.99 0.36
C CYS A 167 6.11 6.03 -0.48
N LEU A 168 6.66 5.58 -1.60
CA LEU A 168 6.10 4.49 -2.39
C LEU A 168 7.14 3.41 -2.61
N TYR A 169 6.75 2.18 -2.33
CA TYR A 169 7.57 1.01 -2.63
C TYR A 169 6.91 0.17 -3.71
N GLU A 170 7.74 -0.42 -4.53
CA GLU A 170 7.41 -1.51 -5.43
C GLU A 170 8.13 -2.75 -4.94
N TRP A 171 7.36 -3.79 -4.65
CA TRP A 171 7.87 -5.10 -4.27
C TRP A 171 7.59 -6.10 -5.39
N GLN A 172 8.59 -6.86 -5.76
CA GLN A 172 8.44 -7.92 -6.74
C GLN A 172 8.84 -9.26 -6.14
N ASN A 173 7.93 -10.22 -6.20
CA ASN A 173 8.22 -11.63 -6.03
C ASN A 173 7.74 -12.40 -7.25
N LEU A 174 8.61 -12.51 -8.24
CA LEU A 174 8.29 -13.14 -9.52
C LEU A 174 8.62 -14.64 -9.54
N GLN A 175 8.75 -15.26 -8.36
CA GLN A 175 9.00 -16.68 -8.22
C GLN A 175 7.78 -17.51 -8.65
N ALA A 176 8.04 -18.62 -9.33
CA ALA A 176 7.00 -19.60 -9.67
C ALA A 176 6.28 -20.10 -8.41
N GLY A 177 4.96 -20.02 -8.39
CA GLY A 177 4.12 -20.37 -7.24
C GLY A 177 3.88 -19.24 -6.22
N GLN A 178 4.58 -18.08 -6.36
CA GLN A 178 4.40 -16.91 -5.49
C GLN A 178 4.33 -15.60 -6.29
N TYR A 179 4.04 -15.69 -7.54
CA TYR A 179 4.11 -14.65 -8.56
C TYR A 179 3.19 -13.46 -8.25
N ALA A 180 3.78 -12.38 -7.73
CA ALA A 180 3.07 -11.16 -7.33
C ALA A 180 3.95 -9.92 -7.42
N LEU A 181 3.29 -8.77 -7.64
CA LEU A 181 3.85 -7.43 -7.54
C LEU A 181 3.10 -6.67 -6.45
N GLY A 182 3.83 -6.03 -5.53
CA GLY A 182 3.29 -5.16 -4.48
C GLY A 182 3.37 -3.69 -4.87
N ILE A 183 2.26 -2.96 -4.70
CA ILE A 183 2.21 -1.51 -4.73
C ILE A 183 2.03 -1.07 -3.27
N GLU A 184 3.04 -0.38 -2.73
CA GLU A 184 3.15 -0.17 -1.29
C GLU A 184 3.33 1.30 -0.91
N PRO A 185 2.25 2.09 -0.93
CA PRO A 185 2.29 3.44 -0.37
C PRO A 185 2.47 3.38 1.15
N SER A 186 3.43 4.16 1.66
CA SER A 186 3.84 4.14 3.06
C SER A 186 3.94 5.53 3.66
N THR A 187 3.59 5.67 4.94
CA THR A 187 3.74 6.92 5.70
C THR A 187 5.19 7.26 6.04
N HIS A 188 6.12 6.31 5.87
CA HIS A 188 7.52 6.44 6.29
C HIS A 188 8.40 5.42 5.55
N HIS A 189 9.71 5.53 5.73
CA HIS A 189 10.66 4.55 5.21
C HIS A 189 10.54 3.20 5.93
N VAL A 190 10.69 2.08 5.20
CA VAL A 190 10.54 0.70 5.73
C VAL A 190 11.70 0.22 6.60
N LEU A 191 12.63 1.09 6.95
CA LEU A 191 13.82 0.75 7.76
C LEU A 191 13.53 0.57 9.27
N GLY A 192 12.27 0.63 9.67
CA GLY A 192 11.79 0.37 11.03
C GLY A 192 11.76 1.58 11.96
N ASN A 193 11.19 1.35 13.14
CA ASN A 193 10.92 2.38 14.15
C ASN A 193 12.16 3.18 14.60
N GLY A 194 13.30 2.50 14.78
CA GLY A 194 14.55 3.14 15.21
C GLY A 194 15.00 4.17 14.19
N ALA A 195 15.12 3.76 12.94
CA ALA A 195 15.54 4.63 11.85
C ALA A 195 14.59 5.82 11.65
N ALA A 196 13.29 5.63 11.74
CA ALA A 196 12.29 6.69 11.62
C ALA A 196 12.41 7.72 12.77
N ARG A 197 12.68 7.28 14.00
CA ARG A 197 12.94 8.16 15.14
C ARG A 197 14.22 8.98 14.95
N ASP A 198 15.30 8.32 14.56
CA ASP A 198 16.61 8.95 14.37
C ASP A 198 16.58 10.02 13.27
N ARG A 199 15.73 9.84 12.28
CA ARG A 199 15.51 10.79 11.17
C ARG A 199 14.48 11.89 11.48
N GLY A 200 13.75 11.77 12.59
CA GLY A 200 12.66 12.69 12.92
C GLY A 200 11.42 12.53 12.03
N GLU A 201 11.28 11.40 11.37
CA GLU A 201 10.17 11.09 10.44
C GLU A 201 8.97 10.44 11.13
N MET A 202 9.09 10.07 12.40
CA MET A 202 8.06 9.37 13.15
C MET A 202 6.81 10.23 13.33
N ILE A 203 5.68 9.77 12.82
CA ILE A 203 4.36 10.32 13.12
C ILE A 203 3.95 9.85 14.52
N TRP A 204 3.48 10.80 15.34
CA TRP A 204 3.04 10.51 16.69
C TRP A 204 1.58 10.90 16.87
N LEU A 205 0.79 9.96 17.34
CA LEU A 205 -0.60 10.21 17.70
C LEU A 205 -0.74 10.41 19.22
N THR A 206 -1.36 11.50 19.63
CA THR A 206 -1.81 11.69 21.01
C THR A 206 -3.18 11.02 21.23
N HIS A 207 -3.65 10.97 22.48
CA HIS A 207 -4.97 10.39 22.79
C HIS A 207 -6.08 11.05 21.97
N GLY A 208 -6.90 10.24 21.30
CA GLY A 208 -8.03 10.69 20.49
C GLY A 208 -7.68 11.26 19.11
N GLN A 209 -6.40 11.31 18.79
CA GLN A 209 -5.90 11.77 17.49
C GLN A 209 -5.71 10.59 16.57
#